data_302cbee49cbbd4f88e5e6098f1b52b73
#
_entry.id   302cbee49cbbd4f88e5e6098f1b52b73
#
_cell.length_a   1.000
_cell.length_b   1.000
_cell.length_c   1.000
_cell.angle_alpha   90.00
_cell.angle_beta   90.00
_cell.angle_gamma   90.00
#
_symmetry.space_group_name_H-M   'P 1'
#
loop_
_entity.id
_entity.type
_entity.pdbx_description
1 polymer ?
#
loop_
_entity_poly.entity_id
_entity_poly.type
_entity_poly.pdbx_seq_one_letter_code
_entity_poly.pdbx_strand_id
1 'polypeptide(L)'
;MKLKRIIGWSAVGISLTLLVAGVAAYWMSDNTCGDDSTSTPSNPMKAVVYCDYGSPAVLKIEAVEKPVPGDSQVLIRVRAAAVNPLDWHYMRGTPYIARMGMGLRKPKVTRLGVDFAGVVESVGRN
;
A
#
# COMPACT_ATOMS: atom_id res chain seq x y z
N MET A 1 2.49 -35.45 -37.72
CA MET A 1 2.10 -35.65 -36.28
C MET A 1 3.07 -35.03 -35.26
N LYS A 2 4.38 -34.92 -35.51
CA LYS A 2 5.38 -34.40 -34.55
C LYS A 2 5.22 -32.89 -34.25
N LEU A 3 4.88 -32.05 -35.23
CA LEU A 3 4.77 -30.60 -35.08
C LEU A 3 3.65 -30.18 -34.11
N LYS A 4 2.47 -30.82 -34.16
CA LYS A 4 1.35 -30.53 -33.22
C LYS A 4 1.69 -30.88 -31.78
N ARG A 5 2.52 -31.89 -31.54
CA ARG A 5 2.99 -32.24 -30.17
C ARG A 5 3.96 -31.17 -29.61
N ILE A 6 4.87 -30.66 -30.45
CA ILE A 6 5.85 -29.65 -30.04
C ILE A 6 5.11 -28.32 -29.67
N ILE A 7 4.14 -27.92 -30.49
CA ILE A 7 3.32 -26.73 -30.22
C ILE A 7 2.50 -26.87 -28.91
N GLY A 8 1.94 -28.05 -28.66
CA GLY A 8 1.21 -28.34 -27.44
C GLY A 8 2.08 -28.23 -26.17
N TRP A 9 3.30 -28.75 -26.22
CA TRP A 9 4.22 -28.74 -25.08
C TRP A 9 4.76 -27.34 -24.79
N SER A 10 5.02 -26.52 -25.83
CA SER A 10 5.41 -25.11 -25.65
C SER A 10 4.28 -24.27 -25.05
N ALA A 11 3.02 -24.47 -25.48
CA ALA A 11 1.88 -23.80 -24.92
C ALA A 11 1.66 -24.14 -23.44
N VAL A 12 1.78 -25.40 -23.06
CA VAL A 12 1.69 -25.86 -21.66
C VAL A 12 2.82 -25.27 -20.82
N GLY A 13 4.06 -25.26 -21.35
CA GLY A 13 5.19 -24.65 -20.67
C GLY A 13 5.00 -23.16 -20.40
N ILE A 14 4.55 -22.39 -21.39
CA ILE A 14 4.26 -20.96 -21.24
C ILE A 14 3.15 -20.74 -20.22
N SER A 15 2.08 -21.53 -20.28
CA SER A 15 0.97 -21.43 -19.34
C SER A 15 1.39 -21.68 -17.90
N LEU A 16 2.22 -22.69 -17.67
CA LEU A 16 2.76 -23.00 -16.34
C LEU A 16 3.68 -21.89 -15.82
N THR A 17 4.54 -21.35 -16.68
CA THR A 17 5.43 -20.23 -16.30
C THR A 17 4.63 -18.99 -15.90
N LEU A 18 3.59 -18.63 -16.65
CA LEU A 18 2.73 -17.51 -16.33
C LEU A 18 1.97 -17.73 -15.02
N LEU A 19 1.52 -18.95 -14.76
CA LEU A 19 0.85 -19.29 -13.51
C LEU A 19 1.81 -19.16 -12.31
N VAL A 20 3.02 -19.69 -12.42
CA VAL A 20 4.05 -19.59 -11.38
C VAL A 20 4.43 -18.13 -11.14
N ALA A 21 4.63 -17.34 -12.21
CA ALA A 21 4.93 -15.92 -12.10
C ALA A 21 3.79 -15.15 -11.43
N GLY A 22 2.54 -15.45 -11.77
CA GLY A 22 1.36 -14.86 -11.14
C GLY A 22 1.24 -15.19 -9.66
N VAL A 23 1.49 -16.44 -9.28
CA VAL A 23 1.52 -16.88 -7.88
C VAL A 23 2.65 -16.20 -7.13
N ALA A 24 3.85 -16.14 -7.71
CA ALA A 24 4.98 -15.44 -7.10
C ALA A 24 4.68 -13.94 -6.87
N ALA A 25 4.15 -13.28 -7.89
CA ALA A 25 3.76 -11.86 -7.78
C ALA A 25 2.69 -11.64 -6.70
N TYR A 26 1.74 -12.56 -6.57
CA TYR A 26 0.72 -12.53 -5.53
C TYR A 26 1.34 -12.61 -4.12
N TRP A 27 2.28 -13.53 -3.90
CA TRP A 27 2.95 -13.69 -2.61
C TRP A 27 3.94 -12.56 -2.29
N MET A 28 4.56 -11.96 -3.30
CA MET A 28 5.48 -10.82 -3.15
C MET A 28 4.76 -9.48 -2.97
N SER A 29 3.43 -9.44 -3.07
CA SER A 29 2.66 -8.19 -2.95
C SER A 29 2.30 -7.81 -1.50
N ASP A 30 2.95 -8.42 -0.52
CA ASP A 30 2.74 -8.07 0.89
C ASP A 30 3.41 -6.73 1.23
N ASN A 31 2.75 -5.98 2.10
CA ASN A 31 3.34 -4.79 2.70
C ASN A 31 4.21 -5.17 3.90
N THR A 32 5.11 -4.29 4.26
CA THR A 32 5.95 -4.39 5.47
C THR A 32 5.23 -3.87 6.71
N CYS A 33 3.91 -3.89 6.73
CA CYS A 33 3.12 -3.40 7.83
C CYS A 33 3.40 -4.24 9.08
N GLY A 34 3.95 -3.62 10.09
CA GLY A 34 4.35 -4.29 11.32
C GLY A 34 5.86 -4.41 11.53
N ASP A 35 6.67 -4.30 10.47
CA ASP A 35 8.13 -4.31 10.64
C ASP A 35 8.65 -3.02 11.30
N ASP A 36 7.98 -1.89 11.07
CA ASP A 36 8.28 -0.61 11.75
C ASP A 36 7.87 -0.59 13.23
N SER A 37 7.02 -1.52 13.67
CA SER A 37 6.56 -1.59 15.08
C SER A 37 7.63 -2.13 16.03
N THR A 38 8.74 -2.66 15.54
CA THR A 38 9.84 -3.17 16.37
C THR A 38 10.84 -2.11 16.80
N SER A 39 10.86 -0.96 16.14
CA SER A 39 11.67 0.19 16.52
C SER A 39 10.82 1.24 17.23
N THR A 40 11.15 1.57 18.46
CA THR A 40 10.52 2.73 19.13
C THR A 40 10.80 3.98 18.32
N PRO A 41 9.78 4.70 17.83
CA PRO A 41 10.00 5.93 17.07
C PRO A 41 10.81 6.94 17.87
N SER A 42 11.82 7.53 17.26
CA SER A 42 12.67 8.55 17.89
C SER A 42 11.94 9.88 18.03
N ASN A 43 11.06 10.19 17.09
CA ASN A 43 10.20 11.37 17.08
C ASN A 43 8.75 10.95 16.79
N PRO A 44 8.02 10.45 17.80
CA PRO A 44 6.73 9.81 17.59
C PRO A 44 5.62 10.79 17.27
N MET A 45 4.77 10.43 16.31
CA MET A 45 3.46 11.06 16.09
C MET A 45 2.37 9.99 16.06
N LYS A 46 1.13 10.38 16.39
CA LYS A 46 -0.03 9.49 16.26
C LYS A 46 -0.52 9.48 14.81
N ALA A 47 -0.74 8.30 14.27
CA ALA A 47 -1.36 8.13 12.96
C ALA A 47 -2.41 7.03 12.98
N VAL A 48 -3.41 7.16 12.13
CA VAL A 48 -4.34 6.07 11.80
C VAL A 48 -3.68 5.22 10.74
N VAL A 49 -3.48 3.94 11.05
CA VAL A 49 -2.84 2.97 10.16
C VAL A 49 -3.73 1.77 9.93
N TYR A 50 -3.54 1.09 8.81
CA TYR A 50 -4.19 -0.19 8.52
C TYR A 50 -3.25 -1.06 7.69
N CYS A 51 -3.29 -2.36 7.94
CA CYS A 51 -2.38 -3.34 7.35
C CYS A 51 -3.09 -4.35 6.45
N ASP A 52 -4.39 -4.42 6.56
CA ASP A 52 -5.24 -5.33 5.80
C ASP A 52 -6.42 -4.57 5.20
N TYR A 53 -6.90 -5.03 4.05
CA TYR A 53 -8.15 -4.54 3.50
C TYR A 53 -9.34 -5.03 4.33
N GLY A 54 -10.28 -4.15 4.63
CA GLY A 54 -11.45 -4.58 5.40
C GLY A 54 -12.44 -3.47 5.76
N SER A 55 -13.22 -3.76 6.78
CA SER A 55 -14.14 -2.80 7.42
C SER A 55 -13.34 -1.80 8.27
N PRO A 56 -13.96 -0.76 8.83
CA PRO A 56 -13.28 0.17 9.74
C PRO A 56 -12.57 -0.48 10.93
N ALA A 57 -12.89 -1.73 11.26
CA ALA A 57 -12.22 -2.49 12.31
C ALA A 57 -10.73 -2.78 12.04
N VAL A 58 -10.26 -2.61 10.79
CA VAL A 58 -8.84 -2.77 10.47
C VAL A 58 -8.01 -1.53 10.83
N LEU A 59 -8.66 -0.41 11.15
CA LEU A 59 -7.99 0.84 11.50
C LEU A 59 -7.45 0.78 12.94
N LYS A 60 -6.22 1.21 13.11
CA LYS A 60 -5.55 1.32 14.41
C LYS A 60 -4.93 2.70 14.56
N ILE A 61 -4.83 3.17 15.79
CA ILE A 61 -4.05 4.37 16.12
C ILE A 61 -2.71 3.91 16.67
N GLU A 62 -1.64 4.22 15.97
CA GLU A 62 -0.29 3.82 16.35
C GLU A 62 0.64 5.03 16.44
N ALA A 63 1.69 4.89 17.23
CA ALA A 63 2.81 5.81 17.25
C ALA A 63 3.74 5.46 16.08
N VAL A 64 3.92 6.38 15.17
CA VAL A 64 4.79 6.22 13.99
C VAL A 64 5.86 7.29 13.99
N GLU A 65 6.96 7.05 13.31
CA GLU A 65 7.99 8.08 13.13
C GLU A 65 7.43 9.27 12.36
N LYS A 66 7.70 10.48 12.84
CA LYS A 66 7.34 11.71 12.17
C LYS A 66 8.18 11.84 10.90
N PRO A 67 7.56 12.03 9.71
CA PRO A 67 8.30 12.09 8.47
C PRO A 67 9.17 13.34 8.39
N VAL A 68 10.31 13.21 7.71
CA VAL A 68 11.15 14.34 7.32
C VAL A 68 10.88 14.63 5.85
N PRO A 69 10.57 15.88 5.47
CA PRO A 69 10.28 16.20 4.08
C PRO A 69 11.55 16.06 3.22
N GLY A 70 11.40 15.38 2.08
CA GLY A 70 12.45 15.37 1.03
C GLY A 70 12.55 16.72 0.32
N ASP A 71 13.52 16.85 -0.58
CA ASP A 71 13.90 18.14 -1.18
C ASP A 71 12.73 18.89 -1.84
N SER A 72 11.82 18.21 -2.51
CA SER A 72 10.62 18.79 -3.16
C SER A 72 9.33 18.56 -2.39
N GLN A 73 9.41 18.38 -1.08
CA GLN A 73 8.27 18.07 -0.22
C GLN A 73 8.09 19.13 0.86
N VAL A 74 6.87 19.20 1.37
CA VAL A 74 6.53 20.00 2.55
C VAL A 74 5.95 19.10 3.63
N LEU A 75 6.32 19.36 4.88
CA LEU A 75 5.68 18.75 6.05
C LEU A 75 4.58 19.66 6.54
N ILE A 76 3.38 19.12 6.66
CA ILE A 76 2.21 19.84 7.09
C ILE A 76 1.75 19.30 8.45
N ARG A 77 1.61 20.21 9.41
CA ARG A 77 0.93 19.90 10.67
C ARG A 77 -0.57 19.94 10.44
N VAL A 78 -1.18 18.76 10.33
CA VAL A 78 -2.62 18.61 10.10
C VAL A 78 -3.41 19.19 11.28
N ARG A 79 -4.39 20.03 10.99
CA ARG A 79 -5.34 20.62 11.95
C ARG A 79 -6.73 20.02 11.81
N ALA A 80 -7.10 19.64 10.61
CA ALA A 80 -8.36 18.99 10.31
C ALA A 80 -8.16 18.02 9.14
N ALA A 81 -8.87 16.94 9.16
CA ALA A 81 -8.94 15.99 8.05
C ALA A 81 -10.41 15.62 7.81
N ALA A 82 -10.79 15.42 6.56
CA ALA A 82 -12.11 14.94 6.21
C ALA A 82 -12.03 13.46 5.78
N VAL A 83 -13.12 12.75 5.96
CA VAL A 83 -13.28 11.41 5.42
C VAL A 83 -13.79 11.52 3.99
N ASN A 84 -13.01 11.02 3.05
CA ASN A 84 -13.31 11.06 1.62
C ASN A 84 -13.73 9.66 1.13
N PRO A 85 -14.61 9.53 0.13
CA PRO A 85 -14.91 8.24 -0.50
C PRO A 85 -13.66 7.47 -0.96
N LEU A 86 -12.59 8.18 -1.36
CA LEU A 86 -11.33 7.55 -1.76
C LEU A 86 -10.67 6.81 -0.58
N ASP A 87 -10.70 7.37 0.64
CA ASP A 87 -10.20 6.71 1.85
C ASP A 87 -10.91 5.38 2.09
N TRP A 88 -12.24 5.38 1.88
CA TRP A 88 -13.03 4.17 2.01
C TRP A 88 -12.66 3.12 0.95
N HIS A 89 -12.42 3.54 -0.30
CA HIS A 89 -11.98 2.66 -1.36
C HIS A 89 -10.60 2.06 -1.08
N TYR A 90 -9.67 2.86 -0.59
CA TYR A 90 -8.34 2.39 -0.16
C TYR A 90 -8.44 1.39 0.98
N MET A 91 -9.18 1.73 2.03
CA MET A 91 -9.35 0.86 3.20
C MET A 91 -9.97 -0.50 2.83
N ARG A 92 -10.99 -0.51 1.95
CA ARG A 92 -11.64 -1.75 1.51
C ARG A 92 -10.93 -2.46 0.38
N GLY A 93 -10.04 -1.78 -0.33
CA GLY A 93 -9.43 -2.32 -1.54
C GLY A 93 -10.45 -2.61 -2.64
N THR A 94 -11.38 -1.69 -2.85
CA THR A 94 -12.47 -1.82 -3.85
C THR A 94 -12.50 -0.62 -4.79
N PRO A 95 -12.86 -0.81 -6.08
CA PRO A 95 -13.10 -2.10 -6.74
C PRO A 95 -11.84 -2.96 -6.80
N TYR A 96 -11.98 -4.28 -6.87
CA TYR A 96 -10.83 -5.21 -6.81
C TYR A 96 -9.76 -4.94 -7.86
N ILE A 97 -10.13 -4.45 -9.03
CA ILE A 97 -9.17 -4.10 -10.09
C ILE A 97 -8.16 -3.03 -9.64
N ALA A 98 -8.57 -2.13 -8.75
CA ALA A 98 -7.70 -1.07 -8.23
C ALA A 98 -6.55 -1.65 -7.37
N ARG A 99 -6.69 -2.86 -6.83
CA ARG A 99 -5.62 -3.54 -6.07
C ARG A 99 -4.38 -3.82 -6.91
N MET A 100 -4.47 -3.84 -8.23
CA MET A 100 -3.29 -3.95 -9.10
C MET A 100 -2.29 -2.80 -8.86
N GLY A 101 -2.79 -1.60 -8.51
CA GLY A 101 -1.96 -0.45 -8.13
C GLY A 101 -1.78 -0.30 -6.61
N MET A 102 -2.84 -0.60 -5.84
CA MET A 102 -2.89 -0.37 -4.39
C MET A 102 -2.28 -1.51 -3.56
N GLY A 103 -2.02 -2.68 -4.16
CA GLY A 103 -1.56 -3.91 -3.51
C GLY A 103 -2.59 -5.04 -3.62
N LEU A 104 -2.17 -6.19 -4.14
CA LEU A 104 -3.09 -7.30 -4.46
C LEU A 104 -3.70 -7.93 -3.21
N ARG A 105 -2.88 -8.27 -2.24
CA ARG A 105 -3.29 -8.92 -0.98
C ARG A 105 -3.48 -7.91 0.14
N LYS A 106 -2.51 -7.04 0.30
CA LYS A 106 -2.44 -6.03 1.36
C LYS A 106 -2.21 -4.65 0.77
N PRO A 107 -2.66 -3.60 1.44
CA PRO A 107 -2.46 -2.24 0.95
C PRO A 107 -0.98 -1.85 0.96
N LYS A 108 -0.49 -1.27 -0.13
CA LYS A 108 0.85 -0.66 -0.20
C LYS A 108 0.92 0.63 0.60
N VAL A 109 -0.17 1.40 0.58
CA VAL A 109 -0.32 2.62 1.38
C VAL A 109 -1.09 2.24 2.64
N THR A 110 -0.46 2.38 3.78
CA THR A 110 -0.98 1.94 5.08
C THR A 110 -1.56 3.08 5.90
N ARG A 111 -1.67 4.27 5.33
CA ARG A 111 -2.23 5.48 5.97
C ARG A 111 -3.32 6.05 5.09
N LEU A 112 -4.36 6.58 5.72
CA LEU A 112 -5.48 7.25 5.08
C LEU A 112 -5.39 8.76 5.33
N GLY A 113 -6.15 9.53 4.57
CA GLY A 113 -6.26 10.96 4.69
C GLY A 113 -5.82 11.68 3.42
N VAL A 114 -6.71 11.75 2.45
CA VAL A 114 -6.47 12.46 1.17
C VAL A 114 -6.87 13.92 1.28
N ASP A 115 -7.84 14.26 2.12
CA ASP A 115 -8.32 15.62 2.35
C ASP A 115 -7.92 16.10 3.74
N PHE A 116 -7.14 17.16 3.80
CA PHE A 116 -6.71 17.76 5.06
C PHE A 116 -6.50 19.26 4.92
N ALA A 117 -6.54 19.94 6.06
CA ALA A 117 -6.11 21.31 6.21
C ALA A 117 -5.10 21.41 7.37
N GLY A 118 -4.11 22.25 7.22
CA GLY A 118 -3.05 22.37 8.22
C GLY A 118 -2.12 23.55 7.98
N VAL A 119 -1.05 23.59 8.73
CA VAL A 119 -0.02 24.62 8.66
C VAL A 119 1.28 23.96 8.21
N VAL A 120 1.97 24.59 7.28
CA VAL A 120 3.30 24.17 6.85
C VAL A 120 4.24 24.24 8.07
N GLU A 121 4.83 23.12 8.41
CA GLU A 121 5.74 23.00 9.55
C GLU A 121 7.20 23.07 9.12
N SER A 122 7.53 22.45 8.00
CA SER A 122 8.84 22.56 7.37
C SER A 122 8.75 22.30 5.87
N VAL A 123 9.73 22.78 5.15
CA VAL A 123 9.88 22.59 3.71
C VAL A 123 11.21 21.89 3.42
N GLY A 124 11.26 21.15 2.33
CA GLY A 124 12.51 20.60 1.81
C GLY A 124 13.43 21.70 1.27
N ARG A 125 14.56 21.31 0.69
CA ARG A 125 15.61 22.25 0.27
C ARG A 125 15.34 22.99 -1.05
N ASN A 126 14.38 22.50 -1.85
CA ASN A 126 14.01 23.08 -3.17
C ASN A 126 12.57 23.49 -3.21
#